data_479ca04119fd01d223e29554d591e2c6
#
_entry.id   479ca04119fd01d223e29554d591e2c6
#
_cell.length_a   1.000
_cell.length_b   1.000
_cell.length_c   1.000
_cell.angle_alpha   90.00
_cell.angle_beta   90.00
_cell.angle_gamma   90.00
#
_symmetry.space_group_name_H-M   'P 1'
#
loop_
_entity.id
_entity.type
_entity.pdbx_description
1 polymer ?
#
loop_
_entity_poly.entity_id
_entity_poly.type
_entity_poly.pdbx_seq_one_letter_code
_entity_poly.pdbx_strand_id
1 'polypeptide(L)'
;MITQLANPHTQTYRRFKSDVMSSAFPWNYFHGDGASPAHYYHTILARPGFEEALMPTQQSDWLNIANKVLLEIFMANDVKVKSVLRMVVNCTHETDGHTTPLHMDHNFETNNIVVYLNQFECGATNVEGESHKPQEDDIIIFDGLHSIEQPCNGTRRVVLVATYL
;
A
#
# COMPACT_ATOMS: atom_id res chain seq x y z
N MET A 1 -11.89 -6.69 -9.58
CA MET A 1 -10.92 -7.57 -10.33
C MET A 1 -9.50 -7.16 -10.01
N ILE A 2 -8.59 -8.13 -9.75
CA ILE A 2 -7.16 -7.86 -9.50
C ILE A 2 -6.38 -7.94 -10.82
N THR A 3 -5.59 -6.91 -11.11
CA THR A 3 -4.65 -6.90 -12.25
C THR A 3 -3.23 -6.81 -11.72
N GLN A 4 -2.39 -7.77 -12.10
CA GLN A 4 -0.97 -7.74 -11.76
C GLN A 4 -0.20 -6.91 -12.79
N LEU A 5 0.66 -6.02 -12.31
CA LEU A 5 1.52 -5.17 -13.13
C LEU A 5 2.96 -5.67 -13.13
N ALA A 6 3.68 -5.38 -14.21
CA ALA A 6 5.11 -5.61 -14.28
C ALA A 6 5.85 -4.59 -13.39
N ASN A 7 6.80 -5.07 -12.58
CA ASN A 7 7.69 -4.19 -11.86
C ASN A 7 8.86 -3.78 -12.76
N PRO A 8 9.07 -2.49 -13.05
CA PRO A 8 10.16 -2.04 -13.91
C PRO A 8 11.55 -2.13 -13.24
N HIS A 9 11.60 -2.44 -11.95
CA HIS A 9 12.85 -2.56 -11.17
C HIS A 9 13.84 -1.39 -11.39
N THR A 10 13.31 -0.18 -11.49
CA THR A 10 14.12 1.03 -11.70
C THR A 10 15.07 1.30 -10.54
N GLN A 11 16.06 2.14 -10.77
CA GLN A 11 16.95 2.57 -9.69
C GLN A 11 16.18 3.32 -8.59
N THR A 12 15.18 4.13 -8.96
CA THR A 12 14.29 4.83 -8.02
C THR A 12 13.54 3.84 -7.13
N TYR A 13 12.94 2.81 -7.73
CA TYR A 13 12.25 1.75 -7.00
C TYR A 13 13.17 1.04 -5.99
N ARG A 14 14.35 0.59 -6.45
CA ARG A 14 15.31 -0.12 -5.58
C ARG A 14 15.78 0.74 -4.43
N ARG A 15 16.04 2.03 -4.69
CA ARG A 15 16.42 2.99 -3.64
C ARG A 15 15.27 3.16 -2.63
N PHE A 16 14.07 3.45 -3.09
CA PHE A 16 12.89 3.59 -2.22
C PHE A 16 12.68 2.36 -1.34
N LYS A 17 12.69 1.16 -1.94
CA LYS A 17 12.57 -0.11 -1.23
C LYS A 17 13.67 -0.28 -0.17
N SER A 18 14.93 -0.04 -0.53
CA SER A 18 16.07 -0.12 0.40
C SER A 18 15.92 0.83 1.58
N ASP A 19 15.48 2.06 1.32
CA ASP A 19 15.29 3.09 2.34
C ASP A 19 14.13 2.72 3.28
N VAL A 20 13.00 2.25 2.75
CA VAL A 20 11.84 1.77 3.54
C VAL A 20 12.21 0.58 4.42
N MET A 21 13.04 -0.34 3.90
CA MET A 21 13.45 -1.53 4.64
C MET A 21 14.59 -1.28 5.63
N SER A 22 15.14 -0.07 5.65
CA SER A 22 16.22 0.30 6.58
C SER A 22 15.73 0.52 8.01
N SER A 23 16.61 0.42 8.98
CA SER A 23 16.32 0.71 10.39
C SER A 23 16.06 2.21 10.65
N ALA A 24 16.37 3.09 9.71
CA ALA A 24 16.19 4.54 9.82
C ALA A 24 14.84 5.02 9.27
N PHE A 25 14.02 4.14 8.68
CA PHE A 25 12.72 4.55 8.16
C PHE A 25 11.77 4.97 9.30
N PRO A 26 11.11 6.13 9.21
CA PRO A 26 10.34 6.71 10.32
C PRO A 26 8.95 6.09 10.43
N TRP A 27 8.83 4.98 11.11
CA TRP A 27 7.58 4.30 11.37
C TRP A 27 6.78 4.98 12.50
N ASN A 28 5.46 5.13 12.27
CA ASN A 28 4.47 5.40 13.31
C ASN A 28 3.80 4.09 13.73
N TYR A 29 3.31 4.00 14.94
CA TYR A 29 2.61 2.83 15.44
C TYR A 29 1.12 3.11 15.66
N PHE A 30 0.27 2.26 15.11
CA PHE A 30 -1.16 2.23 15.38
C PHE A 30 -1.47 1.00 16.24
N HIS A 31 -2.11 1.23 17.39
CA HIS A 31 -2.36 0.16 18.38
C HIS A 31 -3.59 -0.70 18.06
N GLY A 32 -4.30 -0.41 16.95
CA GLY A 32 -5.54 -1.08 16.59
C GLY A 32 -6.76 -0.42 17.25
N ASP A 33 -7.93 -0.67 16.67
CA ASP A 33 -9.24 -0.14 17.12
C ASP A 33 -10.36 -1.19 17.11
N GLY A 34 -10.00 -2.47 16.96
CA GLY A 34 -10.94 -3.59 16.82
C GLY A 34 -11.43 -3.83 15.38
N ALA A 35 -11.41 -2.82 14.52
CA ALA A 35 -11.66 -2.96 13.09
C ALA A 35 -10.37 -3.17 12.30
N SER A 36 -9.29 -2.51 12.72
CA SER A 36 -7.96 -2.63 12.14
C SER A 36 -6.99 -3.19 13.17
N PRO A 37 -6.20 -4.23 12.83
CA PRO A 37 -5.18 -4.75 13.74
C PRO A 37 -4.06 -3.72 13.98
N ALA A 38 -3.31 -3.91 15.05
CA ALA A 38 -2.13 -3.10 15.33
C ALA A 38 -1.10 -3.26 14.19
N HIS A 39 -0.52 -2.15 13.75
CA HIS A 39 0.48 -2.14 12.68
C HIS A 39 1.36 -0.90 12.72
N TYR A 40 2.44 -0.93 11.98
CA TYR A 40 3.26 0.26 11.71
C TYR A 40 2.89 0.87 10.38
N TYR A 41 2.97 2.20 10.29
CA TYR A 41 2.66 2.93 9.07
C TYR A 41 3.50 4.20 8.93
N HIS A 42 3.59 4.70 7.70
CA HIS A 42 4.16 6.00 7.41
C HIS A 42 3.32 6.66 6.31
N THR A 43 2.52 7.65 6.70
CA THR A 43 1.69 8.39 5.74
C THR A 43 2.57 9.36 4.94
N ILE A 44 2.57 9.20 3.63
CA ILE A 44 3.31 10.07 2.69
C ILE A 44 2.40 11.17 2.16
N LEU A 45 1.20 10.78 1.71
CA LEU A 45 0.15 11.67 1.22
C LEU A 45 -1.16 11.26 1.90
N ALA A 46 -1.73 12.14 2.72
CA ALA A 46 -3.01 11.90 3.36
C ALA A 46 -4.15 12.07 2.35
N ARG A 47 -5.17 11.23 2.48
CA ARG A 47 -6.38 11.28 1.63
C ARG A 47 -7.15 12.60 1.81
N PRO A 48 -7.97 13.02 0.82
CA PRO A 48 -8.94 14.11 1.00
C PRO A 48 -9.83 13.85 2.23
N GLY A 49 -10.14 14.89 2.98
CA GLY A 49 -10.90 14.83 4.23
C GLY A 49 -10.05 14.64 5.48
N PHE A 50 -8.75 14.40 5.36
CA PHE A 50 -7.85 14.42 6.50
C PHE A 50 -7.70 15.85 7.03
N GLU A 51 -7.94 16.04 8.33
CA GLU A 51 -7.96 17.37 8.98
C GLU A 51 -8.84 18.38 8.22
N GLU A 52 -9.98 17.94 7.66
CA GLU A 52 -10.93 18.74 6.88
C GLU A 52 -10.36 19.31 5.55
N ALA A 53 -9.17 18.87 5.13
CA ALA A 53 -8.60 19.30 3.86
C ALA A 53 -9.39 18.74 2.67
N LEU A 54 -9.74 19.59 1.69
CA LEU A 54 -10.47 19.18 0.49
C LEU A 54 -9.61 18.42 -0.51
N MET A 55 -8.28 18.57 -0.44
CA MET A 55 -7.30 17.98 -1.34
C MET A 55 -6.34 17.06 -0.58
N PRO A 56 -5.70 16.11 -1.25
CA PRO A 56 -4.64 15.32 -0.63
C PRO A 56 -3.55 16.21 -0.03
N THR A 57 -3.11 15.88 1.17
CA THR A 57 -2.15 16.69 1.93
C THR A 57 -0.84 15.94 2.14
N GLN A 58 0.27 16.57 1.74
CA GLN A 58 1.60 16.01 1.98
C GLN A 58 1.87 15.90 3.49
N GLN A 59 2.29 14.72 3.92
CA GLN A 59 2.63 14.42 5.32
C GLN A 59 4.12 14.08 5.51
N SER A 60 4.87 13.92 4.41
CA SER A 60 6.24 13.43 4.48
C SER A 60 7.08 13.92 3.31
N ASP A 61 8.37 14.11 3.57
CA ASP A 61 9.39 14.41 2.55
C ASP A 61 9.62 13.24 1.56
N TRP A 62 9.10 12.07 1.87
CA TRP A 62 9.13 10.89 0.99
C TRP A 62 8.22 11.02 -0.24
N LEU A 63 7.38 12.06 -0.32
CA LEU A 63 6.43 12.24 -1.42
C LEU A 63 7.09 12.24 -2.80
N ASN A 64 8.20 12.93 -2.96
CA ASN A 64 8.86 13.05 -4.27
C ASN A 64 9.37 11.71 -4.79
N ILE A 65 10.03 10.91 -3.94
CA ILE A 65 10.55 9.62 -4.36
C ILE A 65 9.43 8.60 -4.56
N ALA A 66 8.43 8.57 -3.68
CA ALA A 66 7.28 7.68 -3.80
C ALA A 66 6.43 7.98 -5.05
N ASN A 67 6.18 9.26 -5.34
CA ASN A 67 5.53 9.68 -6.60
C ASN A 67 6.30 9.21 -7.83
N LYS A 68 7.62 9.36 -7.82
CA LYS A 68 8.45 8.92 -8.93
C LYS A 68 8.38 7.41 -9.12
N VAL A 69 8.39 6.62 -8.04
CA VAL A 69 8.19 5.16 -8.09
C VAL A 69 6.87 4.82 -8.74
N LEU A 70 5.75 5.41 -8.27
CA LEU A 70 4.43 5.15 -8.84
C LEU A 70 4.35 5.56 -10.31
N LEU A 71 4.88 6.73 -10.66
CA LEU A 71 4.89 7.20 -12.05
C LEU A 71 5.66 6.24 -12.97
N GLU A 72 6.83 5.78 -12.56
CA GLU A 72 7.62 4.81 -13.33
C GLU A 72 6.88 3.46 -13.51
N ILE A 73 6.18 2.98 -12.47
CA ILE A 73 5.33 1.79 -12.56
C ILE A 73 4.16 2.01 -13.52
N PHE A 74 3.42 3.10 -13.37
CA PHE A 74 2.27 3.40 -14.23
C PHE A 74 2.67 3.54 -15.70
N MET A 75 3.77 4.25 -15.98
CA MET A 75 4.29 4.40 -17.33
C MET A 75 4.73 3.07 -17.96
N ALA A 76 5.39 2.21 -17.19
CA ALA A 76 5.85 0.90 -17.67
C ALA A 76 4.70 -0.06 -18.02
N ASN A 77 3.49 0.20 -17.46
CA ASN A 77 2.31 -0.65 -17.64
C ASN A 77 1.16 0.04 -18.40
N ASP A 78 1.39 1.20 -19.00
CA ASP A 78 0.38 2.00 -19.72
C ASP A 78 -0.87 2.33 -18.86
N VAL A 79 -0.72 2.42 -17.53
CA VAL A 79 -1.80 2.79 -16.63
C VAL A 79 -2.00 4.30 -16.64
N LYS A 80 -3.21 4.73 -16.98
CA LYS A 80 -3.57 6.16 -16.99
C LYS A 80 -3.99 6.61 -15.60
N VAL A 81 -3.35 7.64 -15.09
CA VAL A 81 -3.61 8.22 -13.78
C VAL A 81 -3.87 9.71 -13.93
N LYS A 82 -4.98 10.19 -13.37
CA LYS A 82 -5.33 11.62 -13.33
C LYS A 82 -4.74 12.29 -12.08
N SER A 83 -4.85 11.62 -10.95
CA SER A 83 -4.31 12.11 -9.68
C SER A 83 -4.12 10.96 -8.69
N VAL A 84 -3.11 11.08 -7.84
CA VAL A 84 -2.93 10.23 -6.66
C VAL A 84 -3.58 10.90 -5.47
N LEU A 85 -4.41 10.16 -4.73
CA LEU A 85 -5.22 10.69 -3.64
C LEU A 85 -4.66 10.36 -2.26
N ARG A 86 -3.92 9.28 -2.13
CA ARG A 86 -3.32 8.79 -0.89
C ARG A 86 -2.07 8.00 -1.20
N MET A 87 -1.08 8.10 -0.32
CA MET A 87 0.08 7.19 -0.27
C MET A 87 0.44 6.89 1.17
N VAL A 88 0.65 5.62 1.46
CA VAL A 88 1.08 5.15 2.78
C VAL A 88 1.99 3.92 2.62
N VAL A 89 3.02 3.84 3.43
CA VAL A 89 3.77 2.60 3.62
C VAL A 89 3.24 1.93 4.87
N ASN A 90 2.80 0.69 4.77
CA ASN A 90 2.30 -0.12 5.88
C ASN A 90 3.25 -1.28 6.15
N CYS A 91 3.44 -1.58 7.43
CA CYS A 91 4.13 -2.77 7.92
C CYS A 91 3.22 -3.48 8.91
N THR A 92 2.64 -4.59 8.48
CA THR A 92 1.79 -5.44 9.32
C THR A 92 2.57 -6.66 9.79
N HIS A 93 2.27 -7.11 11.00
CA HIS A 93 2.84 -8.31 11.62
C HIS A 93 1.72 -9.29 11.92
N GLU A 94 2.08 -10.53 12.15
CA GLU A 94 1.18 -11.50 12.74
C GLU A 94 0.78 -11.03 14.14
N THR A 95 -0.54 -10.88 14.38
CA THR A 95 -1.09 -10.62 15.72
C THR A 95 -1.93 -11.82 16.15
N ASP A 96 -3.14 -11.92 15.70
CA ASP A 96 -4.11 -12.95 16.08
C ASP A 96 -4.76 -13.68 14.89
N GLY A 97 -4.14 -13.54 13.71
CA GLY A 97 -4.55 -14.23 12.47
C GLY A 97 -5.80 -13.63 11.80
N HIS A 98 -6.20 -12.42 12.17
CA HIS A 98 -7.38 -11.79 11.60
C HIS A 98 -7.15 -11.23 10.19
N THR A 99 -8.17 -11.39 9.37
CA THR A 99 -8.33 -10.65 8.10
C THR A 99 -9.04 -9.34 8.40
N THR A 100 -8.62 -8.24 7.78
CA THR A 100 -9.34 -6.97 7.94
C THR A 100 -10.78 -7.11 7.45
N PRO A 101 -11.76 -6.40 8.03
CA PRO A 101 -13.09 -6.33 7.46
C PRO A 101 -13.06 -5.88 6.00
N LEU A 102 -14.04 -6.30 5.21
CA LEU A 102 -14.23 -5.77 3.86
C LEU A 102 -14.46 -4.26 3.93
N HIS A 103 -13.67 -3.49 3.21
CA HIS A 103 -13.74 -2.03 3.19
C HIS A 103 -13.36 -1.45 1.83
N MET A 104 -13.66 -0.18 1.64
CA MET A 104 -13.09 0.67 0.60
C MET A 104 -12.26 1.77 1.27
N ASP A 105 -11.18 2.18 0.63
CA ASP A 105 -10.32 3.25 1.16
C ASP A 105 -10.98 4.64 1.11
N HIS A 106 -11.95 4.83 0.22
CA HIS A 106 -12.71 6.07 0.06
C HIS A 106 -14.22 5.78 -0.01
N ASN A 107 -15.04 6.80 0.22
CA ASN A 107 -16.50 6.73 0.05
C ASN A 107 -16.97 7.01 -1.40
N PHE A 108 -16.05 6.99 -2.34
CA PHE A 108 -16.26 7.15 -3.78
C PHE A 108 -15.33 6.20 -4.54
N GLU A 109 -15.63 5.95 -5.82
CA GLU A 109 -14.86 5.03 -6.65
C GLU A 109 -13.42 5.51 -6.87
N THR A 110 -12.48 4.64 -6.54
CA THR A 110 -11.05 4.85 -6.73
C THR A 110 -10.37 3.54 -7.09
N ASN A 111 -9.23 3.64 -7.74
CA ASN A 111 -8.34 2.51 -7.92
C ASN A 111 -7.31 2.47 -6.78
N ASN A 112 -6.91 1.27 -6.43
CA ASN A 112 -5.84 0.98 -5.50
C ASN A 112 -4.63 0.43 -6.24
N ILE A 113 -3.43 0.76 -5.80
CA ILE A 113 -2.20 0.09 -6.16
C ILE A 113 -1.50 -0.37 -4.88
N VAL A 114 -1.07 -1.62 -4.87
CA VAL A 114 -0.25 -2.20 -3.80
C VAL A 114 1.06 -2.71 -4.38
N VAL A 115 2.16 -2.22 -3.83
CA VAL A 115 3.52 -2.62 -4.19
C VAL A 115 4.12 -3.37 -3.00
N TYR A 116 4.45 -4.64 -3.18
CA TYR A 116 4.97 -5.51 -2.12
C TYR A 116 6.49 -5.38 -2.03
N LEU A 117 6.98 -4.86 -0.91
CA LEU A 117 8.40 -4.45 -0.77
C LEU A 117 9.30 -5.52 -0.17
N ASN A 118 8.74 -6.63 0.31
CA ASN A 118 9.52 -7.74 0.86
C ASN A 118 8.83 -9.07 0.70
N GLN A 119 9.58 -10.15 0.88
CA GLN A 119 9.03 -11.49 0.99
C GLN A 119 8.43 -11.72 2.37
N PHE A 120 7.28 -12.37 2.43
CA PHE A 120 6.59 -12.81 3.65
C PHE A 120 5.69 -14.01 3.34
N GLU A 121 5.12 -14.61 4.39
CA GLU A 121 4.21 -15.74 4.26
C GLU A 121 2.77 -15.32 4.62
N CYS A 122 1.77 -15.96 4.00
CA CYS A 122 0.36 -15.57 4.08
C CYS A 122 0.11 -14.15 3.54
N GLY A 123 -0.73 -13.34 4.20
CA GLY A 123 -0.88 -11.91 3.91
C GLY A 123 -1.52 -11.59 2.57
N ALA A 124 -2.42 -12.43 2.07
CA ALA A 124 -3.11 -12.23 0.81
C ALA A 124 -3.92 -10.92 0.79
N THR A 125 -4.09 -10.36 -0.40
CA THR A 125 -5.06 -9.29 -0.67
C THR A 125 -6.25 -9.90 -1.40
N ASN A 126 -7.45 -9.79 -0.79
CA ASN A 126 -8.68 -10.35 -1.32
C ASN A 126 -9.59 -9.23 -1.85
N VAL A 127 -10.08 -9.36 -3.07
CA VAL A 127 -10.93 -8.38 -3.76
C VAL A 127 -12.07 -9.14 -4.45
N GLU A 128 -13.31 -8.92 -4.02
CA GLU A 128 -14.52 -9.43 -4.70
C GLU A 128 -14.45 -10.91 -5.13
N GLY A 129 -13.94 -11.78 -4.25
CA GLY A 129 -13.83 -13.22 -4.50
C GLY A 129 -12.54 -13.67 -5.18
N GLU A 130 -11.69 -12.74 -5.60
CA GLU A 130 -10.32 -13.04 -6.06
C GLU A 130 -9.33 -12.88 -4.89
N SER A 131 -8.28 -13.66 -4.89
CA SER A 131 -7.22 -13.60 -3.86
C SER A 131 -5.85 -13.56 -4.52
N HIS A 132 -5.07 -12.54 -4.22
CA HIS A 132 -3.67 -12.43 -4.62
C HIS A 132 -2.77 -12.86 -3.47
N LYS A 133 -1.99 -13.92 -3.70
CA LYS A 133 -0.93 -14.39 -2.79
C LYS A 133 0.38 -13.70 -3.19
N PRO A 134 0.82 -12.69 -2.45
CA PRO A 134 1.90 -11.84 -2.90
C PRO A 134 3.27 -12.52 -2.82
N GLN A 135 4.13 -12.11 -3.73
CA GLN A 135 5.57 -12.32 -3.67
C GLN A 135 6.28 -10.98 -3.56
N GLU A 136 7.53 -11.00 -3.15
CA GLU A 136 8.37 -9.82 -3.14
C GLU A 136 8.44 -9.19 -4.54
N ASP A 137 8.29 -7.87 -4.61
CA ASP A 137 8.29 -7.06 -5.82
C ASP A 137 7.04 -7.19 -6.70
N ASP A 138 6.03 -7.97 -6.28
CA ASP A 138 4.73 -7.95 -6.93
C ASP A 138 4.09 -6.56 -6.85
N ILE A 139 3.32 -6.23 -7.89
CA ILE A 139 2.50 -5.03 -7.96
C ILE A 139 1.13 -5.41 -8.44
N ILE A 140 0.09 -5.01 -7.72
CA ILE A 140 -1.30 -5.21 -8.14
C ILE A 140 -2.07 -3.89 -8.15
N ILE A 141 -3.03 -3.81 -9.05
CA ILE A 141 -4.07 -2.77 -9.02
C ILE A 141 -5.44 -3.43 -8.95
N PHE A 142 -6.35 -2.76 -8.27
CA PHE A 142 -7.75 -3.18 -8.15
C PHE A 142 -8.64 -2.01 -7.74
N ASP A 143 -9.94 -2.18 -7.87
CA ASP A 143 -10.99 -1.29 -7.40
C ASP A 143 -11.93 -2.05 -6.44
N GLY A 144 -12.81 -1.33 -5.76
CA GLY A 144 -13.89 -1.91 -4.96
C GLY A 144 -13.52 -2.41 -3.57
N LEU A 145 -14.40 -3.25 -3.05
CA LEU A 145 -14.31 -3.82 -1.70
C LEU A 145 -13.17 -4.82 -1.61
N HIS A 146 -12.35 -4.67 -0.59
CA HIS A 146 -11.21 -5.54 -0.36
C HIS A 146 -10.98 -5.82 1.12
N SER A 147 -10.24 -6.88 1.40
CA SER A 147 -9.73 -7.23 2.71
C SER A 147 -8.28 -7.71 2.62
N ILE A 148 -7.57 -7.64 3.73
CA ILE A 148 -6.14 -7.97 3.81
C ILE A 148 -5.95 -9.00 4.90
N GLU A 149 -5.35 -10.13 4.55
CA GLU A 149 -4.90 -11.12 5.52
C GLU A 149 -3.61 -10.66 6.20
N GLN A 150 -3.43 -11.06 7.45
CA GLN A 150 -2.18 -10.85 8.14
C GLN A 150 -1.09 -11.81 7.63
N PRO A 151 0.18 -11.40 7.66
CA PRO A 151 1.28 -12.34 7.47
C PRO A 151 1.30 -13.37 8.59
N CYS A 152 1.97 -14.49 8.37
CA CYS A 152 2.10 -15.58 9.34
C CYS A 152 3.56 -15.98 9.55
N ASN A 153 3.77 -16.95 10.45
CA ASN A 153 5.08 -17.54 10.74
C ASN A 153 6.16 -16.51 11.14
N GLY A 154 5.75 -15.48 11.91
CA GLY A 154 6.65 -14.44 12.41
C GLY A 154 7.19 -13.51 11.30
N THR A 155 6.65 -13.59 10.09
CA THR A 155 7.03 -12.67 9.00
C THR A 155 6.32 -11.33 9.13
N ARG A 156 6.74 -10.34 8.36
CA ARG A 156 6.10 -9.03 8.27
C ARG A 156 5.77 -8.69 6.82
N ARG A 157 4.65 -8.04 6.60
CA ARG A 157 4.19 -7.58 5.30
C ARG A 157 4.43 -6.08 5.19
N VAL A 158 5.39 -5.67 4.34
CA VAL A 158 5.70 -4.27 4.07
C VAL A 158 5.25 -3.92 2.67
N VAL A 159 4.40 -2.92 2.55
CA VAL A 159 3.80 -2.51 1.27
C VAL A 159 3.74 -0.99 1.14
N LEU A 160 3.93 -0.48 -0.08
CA LEU A 160 3.47 0.84 -0.47
C LEU A 160 2.05 0.70 -1.03
N VAL A 161 1.12 1.43 -0.45
CA VAL A 161 -0.28 1.50 -0.90
C VAL A 161 -0.56 2.91 -1.39
N ALA A 162 -1.18 3.04 -2.56
CA ALA A 162 -1.71 4.32 -3.00
C ALA A 162 -3.12 4.15 -3.60
N THR A 163 -3.90 5.22 -3.53
CA THR A 163 -5.19 5.32 -4.22
C THR A 163 -5.13 6.42 -5.27
N TYR A 164 -5.81 6.20 -6.41
CA TYR A 164 -5.73 7.12 -7.55
C TYR A 164 -7.01 7.13 -8.41
N LEU A 165 -7.16 8.20 -9.22
CA LEU A 165 -8.19 8.39 -10.24
C LEU A 165 -7.61 8.33 -11.64
#